data_64c5caf5a3e64bcc86bcab0facc21ace
#
_entry.id   64c5caf5a3e64bcc86bcab0facc21ace
#
_cell.length_a   1.000
_cell.length_b   1.000
_cell.length_c   1.000
_cell.angle_alpha   90.00
_cell.angle_beta   90.00
_cell.angle_gamma   90.00
#
_symmetry.space_group_name_H-M   'P 1'
#
loop_
_entity.id
_entity.type
_entity.pdbx_description
1 polymer ?
#
loop_
_entity_poly.entity_id
_entity_poly.type
_entity_poly.pdbx_seq_one_letter_code
_entity_poly.pdbx_strand_id
1 'polypeptide(L)'
;GVVGKSPIPFNGPRLFDALVFYSYNPVFWYLFQLIILVALAPLVYTVMRRNVTGAAALGIVAFGLWKNWVMPLLNLDALFYFCAAAWVSLHRDTWGRGIEESFGAGKNMAAGAILLLAMGLLLYLGRIGGLLWERPLCTVCWRLWGVCGAVLAVKAADLPAAREWMKHNFFLYAIHFAWVRLINKAAAAAFPGSAVIALSVFILMPALMTAVSALIGGIMRRFVPNVYYMLSGGR
;
A
#
# COMPACT_ATOMS: atom_id res chain seq x y z
N GLY A 1 -18.96 14.58 -20.53
CA GLY A 1 -18.40 15.79 -20.04
C GLY A 1 -17.07 15.66 -19.37
N VAL A 2 -15.99 15.33 -20.07
CA VAL A 2 -14.66 15.14 -19.45
C VAL A 2 -13.67 16.26 -19.86
N VAL A 3 -14.11 17.20 -20.66
CA VAL A 3 -13.26 18.29 -21.14
C VAL A 3 -13.92 19.59 -20.71
N GLY A 4 -13.46 20.16 -19.60
CA GLY A 4 -14.05 21.41 -19.15
C GLY A 4 -13.58 21.93 -17.79
N LYS A 5 -12.47 21.43 -17.27
CA LYS A 5 -11.81 22.15 -16.17
C LYS A 5 -10.83 23.14 -16.78
N SER A 6 -11.09 24.43 -16.53
CA SER A 6 -10.14 25.50 -16.84
C SER A 6 -8.74 25.10 -16.39
N PRO A 7 -7.68 25.37 -17.17
CA PRO A 7 -6.33 25.09 -16.78
C PRO A 7 -6.05 25.77 -15.43
N ILE A 8 -5.60 24.98 -14.47
CA ILE A 8 -5.26 25.46 -13.14
C ILE A 8 -3.98 26.29 -13.30
N PRO A 9 -3.98 27.61 -13.05
CA PRO A 9 -2.77 28.39 -13.20
C PRO A 9 -1.70 27.91 -12.23
N PHE A 10 -0.49 27.71 -12.73
CA PHE A 10 0.66 27.30 -11.94
C PHE A 10 1.17 28.51 -11.14
N ASN A 11 1.08 28.44 -9.82
CA ASN A 11 1.63 29.44 -8.91
C ASN A 11 2.19 28.78 -7.63
N GLY A 12 3.05 29.51 -6.90
CA GLY A 12 3.72 28.99 -5.71
C GLY A 12 2.79 28.41 -4.62
N PRO A 13 1.73 29.11 -4.21
CA PRO A 13 0.78 28.57 -3.24
C PRO A 13 0.13 27.26 -3.67
N ARG A 14 -0.25 27.13 -4.93
CA ARG A 14 -0.86 25.90 -5.47
C ARG A 14 0.16 24.76 -5.61
N LEU A 15 1.42 25.09 -5.90
CA LEU A 15 2.49 24.10 -5.86
C LEU A 15 2.66 23.57 -4.43
N PHE A 16 2.64 24.45 -3.44
CA PHE A 16 2.70 24.08 -2.03
C PHE A 16 1.50 23.20 -1.64
N ASP A 17 0.28 23.58 -2.00
CA ASP A 17 -0.93 22.80 -1.78
C ASP A 17 -0.87 21.41 -2.47
N ALA A 18 -0.28 21.35 -3.66
CA ALA A 18 -0.10 20.09 -4.37
C ALA A 18 0.89 19.15 -3.68
N LEU A 19 1.97 19.70 -3.12
CA LEU A 19 3.04 18.94 -2.47
C LEU A 19 2.70 18.55 -1.02
N VAL A 20 2.10 19.46 -0.25
CA VAL A 20 1.84 19.27 1.18
C VAL A 20 0.45 18.66 1.43
N PHE A 21 -0.56 19.15 0.73
CA PHE A 21 -1.95 18.70 0.90
C PHE A 21 -2.43 17.76 -0.21
N TYR A 22 -1.53 17.37 -1.15
CA TYR A 22 -1.81 16.47 -2.27
C TYR A 22 -3.15 16.74 -3.00
N SER A 23 -3.59 18.00 -2.98
CA SER A 23 -4.90 18.46 -3.46
C SER A 23 -5.17 18.12 -4.93
N TYR A 24 -4.12 18.01 -5.76
CA TYR A 24 -4.21 17.73 -7.20
C TYR A 24 -3.81 16.31 -7.57
N ASN A 25 -3.07 15.61 -6.70
CA ASN A 25 -2.66 14.24 -6.92
C ASN A 25 -2.79 13.42 -5.63
N PRO A 26 -3.93 12.77 -5.42
CA PRO A 26 -4.21 12.01 -4.20
C PRO A 26 -3.24 10.83 -3.99
N VAL A 27 -2.46 10.44 -5.00
CA VAL A 27 -1.47 9.36 -4.82
C VAL A 27 -0.29 9.82 -3.97
N PHE A 28 0.05 11.10 -4.00
CA PHE A 28 1.16 11.62 -3.20
C PHE A 28 0.90 11.66 -1.68
N TRP A 29 -0.35 11.44 -1.24
CA TRP A 29 -0.64 11.32 0.19
C TRP A 29 0.23 10.24 0.86
N TYR A 30 0.46 9.12 0.18
CA TYR A 30 1.30 8.05 0.70
C TYR A 30 2.77 8.46 0.81
N LEU A 31 3.31 9.13 -0.21
CA LEU A 31 4.69 9.62 -0.16
C LEU A 31 4.89 10.64 0.95
N PHE A 32 3.94 11.55 1.13
CA PHE A 32 3.95 12.53 2.23
C PHE A 32 3.94 11.83 3.59
N GLN A 33 3.04 10.86 3.79
CA GLN A 33 3.00 10.07 5.02
C GLN A 33 4.31 9.29 5.23
N LEU A 34 4.86 8.72 4.19
CA LEU A 34 6.12 7.99 4.26
C LEU A 34 7.29 8.89 4.70
N ILE A 35 7.38 10.11 4.18
CA ILE A 35 8.40 11.09 4.61
C ILE A 35 8.27 11.38 6.10
N ILE A 36 7.07 11.66 6.59
CA ILE A 36 6.83 11.91 8.02
C ILE A 36 7.20 10.68 8.86
N LEU A 37 6.77 9.49 8.45
CA LEU A 37 7.04 8.24 9.18
C LEU A 37 8.53 7.90 9.19
N VAL A 38 9.27 8.16 8.10
CA VAL A 38 10.72 7.99 8.06
C VAL A 38 11.42 9.00 8.98
N ALA A 39 10.96 10.25 9.02
CA ALA A 39 11.49 11.25 9.97
C ALA A 39 11.22 10.84 11.43
N LEU A 40 10.10 10.17 11.70
CA LEU A 40 9.74 9.63 13.02
C LEU A 40 10.42 8.27 13.32
N ALA A 41 11.09 7.63 12.36
CA ALA A 41 11.65 6.30 12.53
C ALA A 41 12.58 6.13 13.74
N PRO A 42 13.46 7.09 14.11
CA PRO A 42 14.28 6.97 15.32
C PRO A 42 13.46 6.87 16.60
N LEU A 43 12.36 7.66 16.68
CA LEU A 43 11.43 7.62 17.81
C LEU A 43 10.68 6.28 17.84
N VAL A 44 10.13 5.88 16.70
CA VAL A 44 9.43 4.60 16.56
C VAL A 44 10.34 3.43 16.93
N TYR A 45 11.59 3.43 16.46
CA TYR A 45 12.57 2.41 16.83
C TYR A 45 12.78 2.34 18.35
N THR A 46 12.95 3.48 19.00
CA THR A 46 13.18 3.56 20.46
C THR A 46 12.02 2.96 21.25
N VAL A 47 10.79 3.22 20.81
CA VAL A 47 9.56 2.71 21.45
C VAL A 47 9.35 1.22 21.13
N MET A 48 9.52 0.84 19.86
CA MET A 48 9.18 -0.51 19.35
C MET A 48 10.22 -1.57 19.70
N ARG A 49 11.46 -1.20 20.03
CA ARG A 49 12.53 -2.16 20.37
C ARG A 49 12.25 -3.00 21.62
N ARG A 50 11.35 -2.54 22.50
CA ARG A 50 10.94 -3.28 23.71
C ARG A 50 9.51 -3.79 23.53
N ASN A 51 9.26 -5.06 23.85
CA ASN A 51 7.94 -5.69 23.68
C ASN A 51 6.82 -4.93 24.39
N VAL A 52 7.04 -4.56 25.66
CA VAL A 52 6.02 -3.91 26.49
C VAL A 52 5.69 -2.51 25.98
N THR A 53 6.71 -1.67 25.72
CA THR A 53 6.48 -0.31 25.23
C THR A 53 5.92 -0.30 23.81
N GLY A 54 6.36 -1.23 22.95
CA GLY A 54 5.83 -1.38 21.60
C GLY A 54 4.36 -1.80 21.60
N ALA A 55 4.02 -2.83 22.39
CA ALA A 55 2.63 -3.26 22.54
C ALA A 55 1.73 -2.18 23.12
N ALA A 56 2.19 -1.44 24.14
CA ALA A 56 1.46 -0.32 24.72
C ALA A 56 1.22 0.81 23.68
N ALA A 57 2.24 1.17 22.92
CA ALA A 57 2.12 2.19 21.87
C ALA A 57 1.15 1.76 20.76
N LEU A 58 1.22 0.51 20.31
CA LEU A 58 0.25 -0.05 19.35
C LEU A 58 -1.18 -0.03 19.92
N GLY A 59 -1.34 -0.36 21.20
CA GLY A 59 -2.63 -0.26 21.89
C GLY A 59 -3.19 1.16 21.94
N ILE A 60 -2.35 2.17 22.20
CA ILE A 60 -2.74 3.58 22.20
C ILE A 60 -3.17 4.03 20.81
N VAL A 61 -2.40 3.69 19.75
CA VAL A 61 -2.76 4.04 18.38
C VAL A 61 -4.04 3.33 17.95
N ALA A 62 -4.20 2.04 18.29
CA ALA A 62 -5.44 1.28 18.04
C ALA A 62 -6.64 1.90 18.75
N PHE A 63 -6.47 2.35 19.98
CA PHE A 63 -7.52 3.08 20.72
C PHE A 63 -7.87 4.40 20.05
N GLY A 64 -6.88 5.15 19.58
CA GLY A 64 -7.10 6.37 18.79
C GLY A 64 -7.92 6.10 17.52
N LEU A 65 -7.60 5.03 16.79
CA LEU A 65 -8.38 4.54 15.64
C LEU A 65 -9.82 4.17 16.04
N TRP A 66 -9.98 3.50 17.16
CA TRP A 66 -11.31 3.16 17.70
C TRP A 66 -12.14 4.42 18.00
N LYS A 67 -11.50 5.48 18.52
CA LYS A 67 -12.14 6.75 18.86
C LYS A 67 -12.25 7.73 17.69
N ASN A 68 -11.81 7.36 16.51
CA ASN A 68 -11.76 8.23 15.32
C ASN A 68 -10.92 9.50 15.54
N TRP A 69 -9.79 9.39 16.23
CA TRP A 69 -8.89 10.52 16.37
C TRP A 69 -8.35 10.94 15.00
N VAL A 70 -8.38 12.24 14.75
CA VAL A 70 -7.87 12.84 13.52
C VAL A 70 -6.66 13.69 13.84
N MET A 71 -5.56 13.42 13.17
CA MET A 71 -4.35 14.26 13.23
C MET A 71 -4.21 15.01 11.90
N PRO A 72 -3.92 16.33 11.92
CA PRO A 72 -3.91 17.14 10.69
C PRO A 72 -2.87 16.70 9.65
N LEU A 73 -1.69 16.25 10.10
CA LEU A 73 -0.56 15.94 9.23
C LEU A 73 -0.24 14.44 9.15
N LEU A 74 -0.67 13.65 10.13
CA LEU A 74 -0.32 12.25 10.25
C LEU A 74 -1.57 11.38 10.18
N ASN A 75 -1.61 10.49 9.20
CA ASN A 75 -2.66 9.48 9.11
C ASN A 75 -2.44 8.39 10.15
N LEU A 76 -3.40 8.19 11.03
CA LEU A 76 -3.31 7.25 12.14
C LEU A 76 -3.22 5.79 11.65
N ASP A 77 -3.90 5.46 10.53
CA ASP A 77 -3.81 4.14 9.89
C ASP A 77 -2.35 3.88 9.44
N ALA A 78 -1.74 4.87 8.77
CA ALA A 78 -0.37 4.76 8.29
C ALA A 78 0.62 4.60 9.46
N LEU A 79 0.44 5.37 10.54
CA LEU A 79 1.24 5.24 11.75
C LEU A 79 1.09 3.86 12.37
N PHE A 80 -0.14 3.34 12.46
CA PHE A 80 -0.39 2.01 13.02
C PHE A 80 0.32 0.92 12.22
N TYR A 81 0.20 0.92 10.88
CA TYR A 81 0.88 -0.05 10.03
C TYR A 81 2.40 0.05 10.13
N PHE A 82 2.93 1.27 10.15
CA PHE A 82 4.37 1.49 10.29
C PHE A 82 4.90 0.97 11.63
N CYS A 83 4.24 1.29 12.73
CA CYS A 83 4.57 0.83 14.07
C CYS A 83 4.43 -0.70 14.20
N ALA A 84 3.36 -1.28 13.67
CA ALA A 84 3.14 -2.72 13.70
C ALA A 84 4.23 -3.47 12.89
N ALA A 85 4.55 -2.98 11.69
CA ALA A 85 5.60 -3.54 10.86
C ALA A 85 6.99 -3.42 11.52
N ALA A 86 7.29 -2.26 12.13
CA ALA A 86 8.53 -2.06 12.88
C ALA A 86 8.64 -3.02 14.07
N TRP A 87 7.54 -3.17 14.84
CA TRP A 87 7.53 -4.08 16.00
C TRP A 87 7.72 -5.54 15.59
N VAL A 88 7.01 -6.01 14.58
CA VAL A 88 7.16 -7.37 14.02
C VAL A 88 8.58 -7.58 13.48
N SER A 89 9.12 -6.60 12.74
CA SER A 89 10.47 -6.68 12.16
C SER A 89 11.57 -6.76 13.22
N LEU A 90 11.47 -5.96 14.29
CA LEU A 90 12.44 -5.94 15.38
C LEU A 90 12.41 -7.22 16.24
N HIS A 91 11.27 -7.91 16.27
CA HIS A 91 11.08 -9.14 17.03
C HIS A 91 10.89 -10.38 16.13
N ARG A 92 11.33 -10.28 14.87
CA ARG A 92 11.07 -11.31 13.84
C ARG A 92 11.57 -12.71 14.22
N ASP A 93 12.67 -12.79 14.96
CA ASP A 93 13.26 -14.07 15.35
C ASP A 93 12.37 -14.84 16.36
N THR A 94 11.61 -14.09 17.16
CA THR A 94 10.60 -14.67 18.05
C THR A 94 9.34 -15.02 17.29
N TRP A 95 8.81 -14.08 16.49
CA TRP A 95 7.57 -14.28 15.74
C TRP A 95 7.72 -15.23 14.56
N GLY A 96 8.86 -15.20 13.87
CA GLY A 96 9.14 -16.09 12.73
C GLY A 96 9.14 -17.55 13.16
N ARG A 97 9.81 -17.87 14.27
CA ARG A 97 9.79 -19.22 14.87
C ARG A 97 8.39 -19.61 15.33
N GLY A 98 7.68 -18.72 16.02
CA GLY A 98 6.31 -18.99 16.45
C GLY A 98 5.35 -19.26 15.29
N ILE A 99 5.49 -18.58 14.16
CA ILE A 99 4.72 -18.86 12.94
C ILE A 99 5.10 -20.24 12.37
N GLU A 100 6.39 -20.56 12.27
CA GLU A 100 6.87 -21.87 11.78
C GLU A 100 6.44 -23.02 12.70
N GLU A 101 6.49 -22.83 14.01
CA GLU A 101 6.02 -23.78 14.99
C GLU A 101 4.49 -23.97 14.96
N SER A 102 3.72 -22.88 14.77
CA SER A 102 2.25 -22.90 14.79
C SER A 102 1.64 -23.43 13.50
N PHE A 103 2.18 -23.04 12.35
CA PHE A 103 1.63 -23.39 11.03
C PHE A 103 2.41 -24.52 10.35
N GLY A 104 3.63 -24.83 10.78
CA GLY A 104 4.51 -25.75 10.06
C GLY A 104 4.88 -25.24 8.68
N ALA A 105 5.28 -26.15 7.79
CA ALA A 105 5.64 -25.83 6.42
C ALA A 105 4.55 -26.29 5.43
N GLY A 106 4.52 -25.66 4.24
CA GLY A 106 3.75 -26.15 3.11
C GLY A 106 2.23 -26.09 3.31
N LYS A 107 1.56 -27.26 3.39
CA LYS A 107 0.08 -27.34 3.40
C LYS A 107 -0.59 -26.64 4.58
N ASN A 108 0.00 -26.69 5.76
CA ASN A 108 -0.54 -26.03 6.94
C ASN A 108 -0.45 -24.50 6.82
N MET A 109 0.66 -24.02 6.25
CA MET A 109 0.84 -22.59 5.98
C MET A 109 -0.13 -22.10 4.91
N ALA A 110 -0.40 -22.90 3.86
CA ALA A 110 -1.42 -22.61 2.87
C ALA A 110 -2.83 -22.56 3.47
N ALA A 111 -3.16 -23.49 4.36
CA ALA A 111 -4.45 -23.49 5.08
C ALA A 111 -4.59 -22.24 5.97
N GLY A 112 -3.53 -21.84 6.69
CA GLY A 112 -3.49 -20.60 7.45
C GLY A 112 -3.67 -19.36 6.58
N ALA A 113 -3.05 -19.32 5.41
CA ALA A 113 -3.20 -18.25 4.44
C ALA A 113 -4.65 -18.12 3.94
N ILE A 114 -5.27 -19.25 3.57
CA ILE A 114 -6.68 -19.30 3.13
C ILE A 114 -7.59 -18.79 4.24
N LEU A 115 -7.39 -19.25 5.47
CA LEU A 115 -8.21 -18.83 6.62
C LEU A 115 -8.12 -17.31 6.84
N LEU A 116 -6.90 -16.75 6.85
CA LEU A 116 -6.70 -15.31 7.07
C LEU A 116 -7.25 -14.47 5.92
N LEU A 117 -7.09 -14.91 4.68
CA LEU A 117 -7.68 -14.25 3.51
C LEU A 117 -9.20 -14.30 3.56
N ALA A 118 -9.79 -15.44 3.94
CA ALA A 118 -11.23 -15.58 4.11
C ALA A 118 -11.77 -14.69 5.23
N MET A 119 -11.07 -14.61 6.38
CA MET A 119 -11.43 -13.69 7.45
C MET A 119 -11.35 -12.22 7.00
N GLY A 120 -10.30 -11.85 6.28
CA GLY A 120 -10.18 -10.51 5.69
C GLY A 120 -11.33 -10.18 4.75
N LEU A 121 -11.71 -11.14 3.90
CA LEU A 121 -12.85 -10.99 3.00
C LEU A 121 -14.20 -10.88 3.75
N LEU A 122 -14.43 -11.72 4.76
CA LEU A 122 -15.65 -11.66 5.58
C LEU A 122 -15.78 -10.33 6.30
N LEU A 123 -14.69 -9.82 6.88
CA LEU A 123 -14.67 -8.51 7.52
C LEU A 123 -14.94 -7.38 6.52
N TYR A 124 -14.40 -7.49 5.32
CA TYR A 124 -14.65 -6.54 4.23
C TYR A 124 -16.11 -6.54 3.79
N LEU A 125 -16.69 -7.71 3.57
CA LEU A 125 -18.10 -7.87 3.19
C LEU A 125 -19.04 -7.40 4.31
N GLY A 126 -18.73 -7.70 5.56
CA GLY A 126 -19.47 -7.19 6.71
C GLY A 126 -19.46 -5.67 6.81
N ARG A 127 -18.37 -5.03 6.41
CA ARG A 127 -18.27 -3.57 6.32
C ARG A 127 -19.15 -2.99 5.21
N ILE A 128 -19.14 -3.58 4.02
CA ILE A 128 -19.96 -3.11 2.88
C ILE A 128 -21.46 -3.30 3.20
N GLY A 129 -21.82 -4.40 3.88
CA GLY A 129 -23.18 -4.69 4.29
C GLY A 129 -23.71 -3.85 5.45
N GLY A 130 -22.92 -2.93 6.01
CA GLY A 130 -23.31 -2.08 7.15
C GLY A 130 -23.49 -2.85 8.47
N LEU A 131 -23.09 -4.12 8.52
CA LEU A 131 -23.47 -5.04 9.60
C LEU A 131 -22.75 -4.82 10.93
N LEU A 132 -21.53 -4.27 10.98
CA LEU A 132 -20.81 -4.18 12.25
C LEU A 132 -19.76 -3.09 12.38
N TRP A 133 -19.22 -2.45 11.29
CA TRP A 133 -17.85 -2.02 11.46
C TRP A 133 -17.52 -0.73 10.68
N GLU A 134 -18.26 0.31 10.91
CA GLU A 134 -17.96 1.67 10.40
C GLU A 134 -16.69 2.29 11.00
N ARG A 135 -16.06 1.62 11.97
CA ARG A 135 -14.91 2.20 12.68
C ARG A 135 -13.58 1.98 11.96
N PRO A 136 -12.69 2.97 11.93
CA PRO A 136 -11.38 2.88 11.28
C PRO A 136 -10.54 1.69 11.75
N LEU A 137 -10.58 1.35 13.05
CA LEU A 137 -9.87 0.18 13.60
C LEU A 137 -10.23 -1.11 12.87
N CYS A 138 -11.49 -1.29 12.53
CA CYS A 138 -11.93 -2.50 11.84
C CYS A 138 -11.45 -2.53 10.39
N THR A 139 -11.35 -1.35 9.77
CA THR A 139 -10.69 -1.21 8.45
C THR A 139 -9.22 -1.63 8.52
N VAL A 140 -8.53 -1.25 9.57
CA VAL A 140 -7.13 -1.63 9.80
C VAL A 140 -7.03 -3.14 10.03
N CYS A 141 -7.90 -3.71 10.86
CA CYS A 141 -7.88 -5.15 11.16
C CYS A 141 -8.08 -6.02 9.91
N TRP A 142 -9.09 -5.76 9.07
CA TRP A 142 -9.30 -6.59 7.88
C TRP A 142 -8.15 -6.49 6.88
N ARG A 143 -7.53 -5.32 6.76
CA ARG A 143 -6.34 -5.13 5.91
C ARG A 143 -5.15 -5.91 6.45
N LEU A 144 -4.92 -5.89 7.77
CA LEU A 144 -3.85 -6.69 8.40
C LEU A 144 -4.06 -8.18 8.19
N TRP A 145 -5.28 -8.68 8.34
CA TRP A 145 -5.62 -10.08 8.06
C TRP A 145 -5.27 -10.45 6.62
N GLY A 146 -5.67 -9.60 5.67
CA GLY A 146 -5.33 -9.80 4.26
C GLY A 146 -3.82 -9.83 4.02
N VAL A 147 -3.06 -8.89 4.61
CA VAL A 147 -1.59 -8.86 4.49
C VAL A 147 -0.94 -10.10 5.12
N CYS A 148 -1.35 -10.49 6.32
CA CYS A 148 -0.83 -11.69 6.97
C CYS A 148 -1.13 -12.95 6.14
N GLY A 149 -2.35 -13.07 5.60
CA GLY A 149 -2.73 -14.16 4.71
C GLY A 149 -1.90 -14.19 3.43
N ALA A 150 -1.65 -13.03 2.82
CA ALA A 150 -0.80 -12.93 1.63
C ALA A 150 0.66 -13.33 1.92
N VAL A 151 1.22 -12.92 3.07
CA VAL A 151 2.57 -13.31 3.49
C VAL A 151 2.68 -14.82 3.68
N LEU A 152 1.71 -15.43 4.34
CA LEU A 152 1.67 -16.89 4.49
C LEU A 152 1.52 -17.62 3.16
N ALA A 153 0.68 -17.10 2.25
CA ALA A 153 0.50 -17.66 0.91
C ALA A 153 1.80 -17.62 0.10
N VAL A 154 2.53 -16.49 0.13
CA VAL A 154 3.83 -16.35 -0.54
C VAL A 154 4.86 -17.31 0.04
N LYS A 155 4.90 -17.46 1.38
CA LYS A 155 5.78 -18.45 2.04
C LYS A 155 5.42 -19.88 1.66
N ALA A 156 4.12 -20.21 1.63
CA ALA A 156 3.65 -21.56 1.27
C ALA A 156 3.95 -21.92 -0.20
N ALA A 157 3.97 -20.92 -1.08
CA ALA A 157 4.21 -21.11 -2.52
C ALA A 157 5.69 -21.27 -2.86
N ASP A 158 6.62 -21.06 -1.92
CA ASP A 158 8.07 -21.15 -2.11
C ASP A 158 8.55 -20.48 -3.41
N LEU A 159 8.12 -19.24 -3.60
CA LEU A 159 8.39 -18.50 -4.81
C LEU A 159 9.88 -18.22 -4.99
N PRO A 160 10.42 -18.31 -6.23
CA PRO A 160 11.80 -17.96 -6.49
C PRO A 160 12.10 -16.49 -6.17
N ALA A 161 13.36 -16.17 -5.94
CA ALA A 161 13.80 -14.82 -5.65
C ALA A 161 13.32 -13.83 -6.74
N ALA A 162 12.91 -12.65 -6.31
CA ALA A 162 12.41 -11.61 -7.21
C ALA A 162 13.48 -11.24 -8.27
N ARG A 163 13.11 -11.23 -9.54
CA ARG A 163 13.96 -10.80 -10.65
C ARG A 163 14.22 -9.29 -10.56
N GLU A 164 15.32 -8.81 -11.17
CA GLU A 164 15.73 -7.40 -11.10
C GLU A 164 14.61 -6.42 -11.53
N TRP A 165 13.85 -6.74 -12.57
CA TRP A 165 12.76 -5.89 -13.04
C TRP A 165 11.59 -5.79 -12.03
N MET A 166 11.44 -6.76 -11.12
CA MET A 166 10.41 -6.75 -10.07
C MET A 166 10.80 -5.86 -8.88
N LYS A 167 12.08 -5.45 -8.79
CA LYS A 167 12.59 -4.63 -7.68
C LYS A 167 12.29 -3.14 -7.85
N HIS A 168 11.77 -2.72 -9.00
CA HIS A 168 11.52 -1.30 -9.33
C HIS A 168 10.13 -0.81 -8.89
N ASN A 169 9.63 -1.27 -7.74
CA ASN A 169 8.29 -0.95 -7.25
C ASN A 169 8.08 0.55 -7.00
N PHE A 170 9.11 1.27 -6.59
CA PHE A 170 8.99 2.71 -6.35
C PHE A 170 8.78 3.49 -7.66
N PHE A 171 9.48 3.12 -8.72
CA PHE A 171 9.26 3.70 -10.04
C PHE A 171 7.86 3.40 -10.57
N LEU A 172 7.40 2.15 -10.44
CA LEU A 172 6.02 1.75 -10.74
C LEU A 172 5.01 2.61 -9.97
N TYR A 173 5.23 2.80 -8.67
CA TYR A 173 4.39 3.65 -7.84
C TYR A 173 4.35 5.10 -8.35
N ALA A 174 5.48 5.66 -8.75
CA ALA A 174 5.56 7.05 -9.22
C ALA A 174 4.76 7.30 -10.50
N ILE A 175 4.74 6.33 -11.43
CA ILE A 175 4.15 6.52 -12.77
C ILE A 175 2.76 5.91 -12.94
N HIS A 176 2.35 4.91 -12.14
CA HIS A 176 1.15 4.09 -12.40
C HIS A 176 -0.13 4.92 -12.50
N PHE A 177 -0.29 5.95 -11.68
CA PHE A 177 -1.55 6.71 -11.61
C PHE A 177 -1.91 7.40 -12.94
N ALA A 178 -0.93 8.00 -13.60
CA ALA A 178 -1.15 8.65 -14.89
C ALA A 178 -1.57 7.63 -15.96
N TRP A 179 -0.89 6.49 -16.00
CA TRP A 179 -1.17 5.43 -16.96
C TRP A 179 -2.49 4.70 -16.69
N VAL A 180 -2.81 4.40 -15.43
CA VAL A 180 -4.11 3.84 -15.06
C VAL A 180 -5.24 4.74 -15.50
N ARG A 181 -5.13 6.06 -15.28
CA ARG A 181 -6.13 7.02 -15.74
C ARG A 181 -6.24 7.09 -17.27
N LEU A 182 -5.11 7.05 -17.96
CA LEU A 182 -5.09 7.08 -19.42
C LEU A 182 -5.75 5.84 -20.00
N ILE A 183 -5.38 4.65 -19.53
CA ILE A 183 -5.94 3.37 -20.00
C ILE A 183 -7.44 3.30 -19.72
N ASN A 184 -7.88 3.67 -18.51
CA ASN A 184 -9.30 3.67 -18.18
C ASN A 184 -10.10 4.65 -19.05
N LYS A 185 -9.57 5.83 -19.34
CA LYS A 185 -10.21 6.79 -20.23
C LYS A 185 -10.27 6.28 -21.67
N ALA A 186 -9.19 5.68 -22.16
CA ALA A 186 -9.14 5.11 -23.51
C ALA A 186 -10.13 3.95 -23.66
N ALA A 187 -10.18 3.04 -22.68
CA ALA A 187 -11.12 1.93 -22.66
C ALA A 187 -12.58 2.40 -22.62
N ALA A 188 -12.90 3.38 -21.77
CA ALA A 188 -14.24 3.95 -21.67
C ALA A 188 -14.67 4.71 -22.93
N ALA A 189 -13.73 5.35 -23.63
CA ALA A 189 -14.00 6.03 -24.89
C ALA A 189 -14.20 5.04 -26.05
N ALA A 190 -13.40 3.97 -26.10
CA ALA A 190 -13.51 2.97 -27.16
C ALA A 190 -14.71 2.03 -27.00
N PHE A 191 -15.09 1.73 -25.74
CA PHE A 191 -16.15 0.77 -25.42
C PHE A 191 -17.08 1.31 -24.32
N PRO A 192 -17.89 2.32 -24.64
CA PRO A 192 -18.75 2.97 -23.66
C PRO A 192 -19.80 1.99 -23.10
N GLY A 193 -19.89 1.89 -21.76
CA GLY A 193 -20.90 1.09 -21.08
C GLY A 193 -20.62 -0.42 -21.03
N SER A 194 -19.52 -0.91 -21.57
CA SER A 194 -19.19 -2.34 -21.55
C SER A 194 -18.64 -2.79 -20.20
N ALA A 195 -19.45 -3.51 -19.40
CA ALA A 195 -19.04 -4.09 -18.13
C ALA A 195 -17.92 -5.14 -18.30
N VAL A 196 -17.92 -5.90 -19.39
CA VAL A 196 -16.89 -6.91 -19.68
C VAL A 196 -15.53 -6.26 -19.90
N ILE A 197 -15.47 -5.19 -20.68
CA ILE A 197 -14.22 -4.46 -20.89
C ILE A 197 -13.74 -3.81 -19.59
N ALA A 198 -14.64 -3.21 -18.80
CA ALA A 198 -14.29 -2.62 -17.51
C ALA A 198 -13.68 -3.68 -16.56
N LEU A 199 -14.28 -4.86 -16.47
CA LEU A 199 -13.77 -5.97 -15.68
C LEU A 199 -12.42 -6.49 -16.20
N SER A 200 -12.29 -6.64 -17.51
CA SER A 200 -11.03 -7.09 -18.14
C SER A 200 -9.91 -6.10 -17.89
N VAL A 201 -10.15 -4.81 -18.05
CA VAL A 201 -9.17 -3.76 -17.75
C VAL A 201 -8.80 -3.79 -16.28
N PHE A 202 -9.76 -3.95 -15.37
CA PHE A 202 -9.49 -4.04 -13.92
C PHE A 202 -8.58 -5.22 -13.58
N ILE A 203 -8.86 -6.42 -14.12
CA ILE A 203 -8.08 -7.65 -13.86
C ILE A 203 -6.67 -7.55 -14.47
N LEU A 204 -6.55 -7.02 -15.68
CA LEU A 204 -5.28 -6.95 -16.40
C LEU A 204 -4.41 -5.74 -15.99
N MET A 205 -4.99 -4.74 -15.30
CA MET A 205 -4.30 -3.51 -14.94
C MET A 205 -2.98 -3.72 -14.20
N PRO A 206 -2.85 -4.59 -13.19
CA PRO A 206 -1.57 -4.82 -12.51
C PRO A 206 -0.48 -5.32 -13.45
N ALA A 207 -0.82 -6.25 -14.35
CA ALA A 207 0.14 -6.78 -15.34
C ALA A 207 0.53 -5.71 -16.36
N LEU A 208 -0.42 -4.94 -16.87
CA LEU A 208 -0.18 -3.82 -17.78
C LEU A 208 0.72 -2.77 -17.14
N MET A 209 0.46 -2.38 -15.89
CA MET A 209 1.28 -1.38 -15.19
C MET A 209 2.70 -1.87 -14.96
N THR A 210 2.86 -3.14 -14.63
CA THR A 210 4.20 -3.75 -14.49
C THR A 210 4.95 -3.73 -15.82
N ALA A 211 4.30 -4.11 -16.93
CA ALA A 211 4.90 -4.09 -18.25
C ALA A 211 5.27 -2.65 -18.71
N VAL A 212 4.36 -1.70 -18.55
CA VAL A 212 4.60 -0.29 -18.87
C VAL A 212 5.74 0.28 -18.03
N SER A 213 5.77 -0.02 -16.73
CA SER A 213 6.84 0.41 -15.84
C SER A 213 8.20 -0.17 -16.26
N ALA A 214 8.25 -1.45 -16.60
CA ALA A 214 9.48 -2.09 -17.07
C ALA A 214 9.98 -1.48 -18.39
N LEU A 215 9.06 -1.22 -19.33
CA LEU A 215 9.39 -0.61 -20.63
C LEU A 215 9.92 0.82 -20.44
N ILE A 216 9.16 1.68 -19.75
CA ILE A 216 9.55 3.07 -19.52
C ILE A 216 10.83 3.14 -18.70
N GLY A 217 10.93 2.34 -17.63
CA GLY A 217 12.14 2.26 -16.82
C GLY A 217 13.38 1.81 -17.62
N GLY A 218 13.20 0.86 -18.56
CA GLY A 218 14.26 0.45 -19.48
C GLY A 218 14.71 1.59 -20.40
N ILE A 219 13.77 2.32 -21.00
CA ILE A 219 14.05 3.49 -21.85
C ILE A 219 14.74 4.59 -21.03
N MET A 220 14.20 4.93 -19.87
CA MET A 220 14.76 6.00 -19.03
C MET A 220 16.17 5.68 -18.53
N ARG A 221 16.45 4.43 -18.15
CA ARG A 221 17.81 4.02 -17.77
C ARG A 221 18.82 4.24 -18.89
N ARG A 222 18.40 4.06 -20.14
CA ARG A 222 19.27 4.21 -21.31
C ARG A 222 19.50 5.67 -21.68
N PHE A 223 18.46 6.52 -21.65
CA PHE A 223 18.52 7.88 -22.19
C PHE A 223 18.66 8.97 -21.11
N VAL A 224 18.10 8.75 -19.91
CA VAL A 224 18.08 9.74 -18.82
C VAL A 224 18.32 9.06 -17.46
N PRO A 225 19.48 8.40 -17.27
CA PRO A 225 19.76 7.58 -16.08
C PRO A 225 19.60 8.35 -14.77
N ASN A 226 20.05 9.61 -14.71
CA ASN A 226 19.95 10.42 -13.49
C ASN A 226 18.51 10.66 -13.05
N VAL A 227 17.60 10.92 -14.00
CA VAL A 227 16.16 11.08 -13.71
C VAL A 227 15.56 9.75 -13.25
N TYR A 228 15.94 8.65 -13.91
CA TYR A 228 15.51 7.34 -13.49
C TYR A 228 15.95 7.01 -12.06
N TYR A 229 17.22 7.23 -11.70
CA TYR A 229 17.72 7.01 -10.35
C TYR A 229 16.97 7.84 -9.31
N MET A 230 16.67 9.09 -9.59
CA MET A 230 15.88 9.95 -8.71
C MET A 230 14.46 9.37 -8.51
N LEU A 231 13.79 8.94 -9.59
CA LEU A 231 12.43 8.39 -9.55
C LEU A 231 12.38 6.96 -9.03
N SER A 232 13.47 6.22 -9.01
CA SER A 232 13.55 4.85 -8.48
C SER A 232 13.99 4.79 -7.01
N GLY A 233 14.23 5.93 -6.38
CA GLY A 233 14.70 6.01 -5.00
C GLY A 233 16.19 5.67 -4.84
N GLY A 234 17.02 5.94 -5.86
CA GLY A 234 18.47 5.77 -5.81
C GLY A 234 18.95 4.31 -5.95
N ARG A 235 18.13 3.44 -6.53
CA ARG A 235 18.45 2.01 -6.74
C ARG A 235 18.55 1.66 -8.22
#